data_82e371296053280f2216ca00e4ab26f7
#
_entry.id   82e371296053280f2216ca00e4ab26f7
#
_cell.length_a   1.000
_cell.length_b   1.000
_cell.length_c   1.000
_cell.angle_alpha   90.00
_cell.angle_beta   90.00
_cell.angle_gamma   90.00
#
_symmetry.space_group_name_H-M   'P 1'
#
loop_
_entity.id
_entity.type
_entity.pdbx_description
1 polymer ?
#
loop_
_entity_poly.entity_id
_entity_poly.type
_entity_poly.pdbx_seq_one_letter_code
_entity_poly.pdbx_strand_id
1 'polypeptide(L)'
;MTYQEALDWIHGQLKFGIKPGLERMAWMLKELGNPQNNLKAVHIVGTNGKGSTVNALQTIFTQAGYEVGTFTSPYIIDFKERISLNGQMISEEDLLDLVSRVKPVVERLPKETEHENATEFEIITVLMFLYFGQVHPVDIAFIEAGMGGLHDSTNLFKPLAVLCPSIGLDHQAILGNTHAEIAAEKVGVLKNGAPFIYATDRTDVRDVFEKKAREEGSKTYELGRDFTAEGSSHSFDFTYGDQKLDDIALAMAGQHQVANASLAIMASLLLQKDYPKVTPKLIKDALAHANWRGRTEFLRPNLMIDGAHNNESVKVLIDLLQSEHADKEIELLFAAIDTKPIDGMLAQLKSVGDLTVTSFDYPNSVKLDKYPEVYKQVPDFKTWIKEHVTTDNKNLYVITGSLYFISQVRKWVLEQASDV
;
A
#
# COMPACT_ATOMS: atom_id res chain seq x y z
N MET A 1 5.84 8.00 29.33
CA MET A 1 5.96 8.53 27.95
C MET A 1 4.56 8.73 27.42
N THR A 2 4.24 9.90 26.91
CA THR A 2 2.97 10.18 26.23
C THR A 2 3.00 9.66 24.81
N TYR A 3 1.84 9.57 24.15
CA TYR A 3 1.74 9.20 22.73
C TYR A 3 2.56 10.15 21.84
N GLN A 4 2.45 11.46 22.08
CA GLN A 4 3.22 12.44 21.32
C GLN A 4 4.73 12.29 21.51
N GLU A 5 5.21 12.05 22.73
CA GLU A 5 6.64 11.80 22.98
C GLU A 5 7.14 10.52 22.27
N ALA A 6 6.28 9.50 22.16
CA ALA A 6 6.61 8.28 21.42
C ALA A 6 6.72 8.56 19.91
N LEU A 7 5.77 9.30 19.35
CA LEU A 7 5.82 9.72 17.93
C LEU A 7 7.02 10.61 17.64
N ASP A 8 7.30 11.60 18.49
CA ASP A 8 8.43 12.51 18.32
C ASP A 8 9.76 11.74 18.34
N TRP A 9 9.87 10.72 19.21
CA TRP A 9 11.03 9.84 19.24
C TRP A 9 11.16 9.01 17.94
N ILE A 10 10.07 8.41 17.45
CA ILE A 10 10.06 7.62 16.21
C ILE A 10 10.40 8.52 15.02
N HIS A 11 9.71 9.66 14.85
CA HIS A 11 9.93 10.59 13.75
C HIS A 11 11.31 11.28 13.81
N GLY A 12 11.87 11.43 15.00
CA GLY A 12 13.24 11.89 15.17
C GLY A 12 14.28 11.01 14.46
N GLN A 13 13.93 9.78 14.07
CA GLN A 13 14.80 8.86 13.33
C GLN A 13 14.69 9.02 11.79
N LEU A 14 13.74 9.81 11.28
CA LEU A 14 13.65 10.13 9.83
C LEU A 14 14.94 10.71 9.27
N LYS A 15 15.71 11.45 10.07
CA LYS A 15 17.00 12.03 9.69
C LYS A 15 18.03 11.01 9.23
N PHE A 16 17.87 9.72 9.57
CA PHE A 16 18.78 8.66 9.17
C PHE A 16 18.47 8.10 7.76
N GLY A 17 17.37 8.53 7.14
CA GLY A 17 17.03 8.23 5.74
C GLY A 17 16.72 6.75 5.48
N ILE A 18 17.01 6.32 4.25
CA ILE A 18 16.84 4.93 3.80
C ILE A 18 18.22 4.26 3.85
N LYS A 19 18.31 3.15 4.54
CA LYS A 19 19.53 2.36 4.69
C LYS A 19 19.26 0.91 4.32
N PRO A 20 19.69 0.45 3.13
CA PRO A 20 19.59 -0.96 2.76
C PRO A 20 20.37 -1.85 3.74
N GLY A 21 19.91 -3.10 3.88
CA GLY A 21 20.52 -4.11 4.73
C GLY A 21 19.61 -4.54 5.87
N LEU A 22 19.75 -5.79 6.29
CA LEU A 22 18.90 -6.41 7.30
C LEU A 22 19.60 -6.62 8.64
N GLU A 23 20.88 -6.27 8.74
CA GLU A 23 21.74 -6.58 9.89
C GLU A 23 21.26 -5.86 11.15
N ARG A 24 20.89 -4.58 11.04
CA ARG A 24 20.33 -3.80 12.16
C ARG A 24 19.02 -4.41 12.65
N MET A 25 18.15 -4.76 11.71
CA MET A 25 16.87 -5.43 12.01
C MET A 25 17.08 -6.77 12.67
N ALA A 26 17.99 -7.60 12.13
CA ALA A 26 18.30 -8.93 12.67
C ALA A 26 18.83 -8.83 14.11
N TRP A 27 19.70 -7.85 14.38
CA TRP A 27 20.21 -7.61 15.73
C TRP A 27 19.10 -7.20 16.70
N MET A 28 18.31 -6.20 16.33
CA MET A 28 17.21 -5.72 17.20
C MET A 28 16.19 -6.82 17.48
N LEU A 29 15.81 -7.60 16.47
CA LEU A 29 14.87 -8.71 16.65
C LEU A 29 15.46 -9.82 17.52
N LYS A 30 16.76 -10.11 17.40
CA LYS A 30 17.44 -11.08 18.29
C LYS A 30 17.39 -10.65 19.74
N GLU A 31 17.66 -9.36 20.02
CA GLU A 31 17.58 -8.81 21.38
C GLU A 31 16.15 -8.84 21.96
N LEU A 32 15.14 -8.88 21.11
CA LEU A 32 13.72 -9.01 21.46
C LEU A 32 13.21 -10.47 21.45
N GLY A 33 14.11 -11.47 21.27
CA GLY A 33 13.74 -12.88 21.29
C GLY A 33 13.21 -13.44 19.98
N ASN A 34 13.51 -12.78 18.85
CA ASN A 34 13.11 -13.17 17.48
C ASN A 34 11.60 -13.36 17.29
N PRO A 35 10.77 -12.35 17.59
CA PRO A 35 9.31 -12.43 17.50
C PRO A 35 8.81 -12.79 16.10
N GLN A 36 9.54 -12.40 15.04
CA GLN A 36 9.21 -12.69 13.65
C GLN A 36 9.13 -14.18 13.31
N ASN A 37 9.78 -15.04 14.10
CA ASN A 37 9.76 -16.49 13.89
C ASN A 37 8.41 -17.14 14.23
N ASN A 38 7.59 -16.46 15.04
CA ASN A 38 6.26 -16.94 15.43
C ASN A 38 5.16 -16.51 14.43
N LEU A 39 5.52 -15.69 13.45
CA LEU A 39 4.56 -15.06 12.57
C LEU A 39 4.10 -16.00 11.45
N LYS A 40 2.80 -16.14 11.28
CA LYS A 40 2.16 -16.70 10.10
C LYS A 40 1.73 -15.55 9.21
N ALA A 41 2.47 -15.30 8.15
CA ALA A 41 2.21 -14.09 7.36
C ALA A 41 2.35 -14.30 5.85
N VAL A 42 1.59 -13.53 5.10
CA VAL A 42 1.71 -13.35 3.65
C VAL A 42 2.49 -12.06 3.41
N HIS A 43 3.43 -12.09 2.46
CA HIS A 43 4.25 -10.93 2.12
C HIS A 43 3.78 -10.32 0.80
N ILE A 44 3.44 -9.03 0.83
CA ILE A 44 2.95 -8.31 -0.34
C ILE A 44 4.01 -7.31 -0.78
N VAL A 45 4.61 -7.55 -1.95
CA VAL A 45 5.57 -6.66 -2.62
C VAL A 45 4.92 -6.07 -3.88
N GLY A 46 5.57 -5.12 -4.53
CA GLY A 46 5.07 -4.53 -5.78
C GLY A 46 5.26 -3.02 -5.83
N THR A 47 4.99 -2.42 -6.97
CA THR A 47 5.03 -0.97 -7.12
C THR A 47 3.70 -0.37 -6.67
N ASN A 48 2.62 -0.71 -7.32
CA ASN A 48 1.26 -0.26 -7.01
C ASN A 48 0.38 -1.44 -6.58
N GLY A 49 -0.74 -1.18 -5.90
CA GLY A 49 -1.73 -2.20 -5.54
C GLY A 49 -1.47 -2.94 -4.22
N LYS A 50 -0.30 -2.80 -3.58
CA LYS A 50 0.05 -3.51 -2.34
C LYS A 50 -1.01 -3.33 -1.24
N GLY A 51 -1.27 -2.10 -0.81
CA GLY A 51 -2.23 -1.79 0.25
C GLY A 51 -3.65 -2.24 -0.08
N SER A 52 -4.10 -2.12 -1.35
CA SER A 52 -5.41 -2.63 -1.79
C SER A 52 -5.48 -4.17 -1.68
N THR A 53 -4.40 -4.87 -2.04
CA THR A 53 -4.31 -6.33 -1.91
C THR A 53 -4.30 -6.75 -0.44
N VAL A 54 -3.55 -6.05 0.44
CA VAL A 54 -3.57 -6.26 1.89
C VAL A 54 -4.98 -6.08 2.44
N ASN A 55 -5.67 -5.00 2.06
CA ASN A 55 -7.03 -4.72 2.51
C ASN A 55 -8.04 -5.79 2.06
N ALA A 56 -7.95 -6.26 0.82
CA ALA A 56 -8.80 -7.34 0.33
C ALA A 56 -8.61 -8.63 1.16
N LEU A 57 -7.36 -9.03 1.38
CA LEU A 57 -7.02 -10.19 2.20
C LEU A 57 -7.48 -10.02 3.66
N GLN A 58 -7.18 -8.87 4.26
CA GLN A 58 -7.61 -8.56 5.62
C GLN A 58 -9.12 -8.66 5.76
N THR A 59 -9.89 -8.07 4.84
CA THR A 59 -11.35 -8.10 4.89
C THR A 59 -11.89 -9.53 4.77
N ILE A 60 -11.34 -10.34 3.85
CA ILE A 60 -11.72 -11.76 3.67
C ILE A 60 -11.47 -12.56 4.96
N PHE A 61 -10.26 -12.49 5.51
CA PHE A 61 -9.90 -13.33 6.65
C PHE A 61 -10.55 -12.86 7.97
N THR A 62 -10.70 -11.54 8.18
CA THR A 62 -11.43 -11.00 9.34
C THR A 62 -12.90 -11.40 9.28
N GLN A 63 -13.54 -11.32 8.11
CA GLN A 63 -14.93 -11.72 7.95
C GLN A 63 -15.12 -13.24 8.13
N ALA A 64 -14.07 -14.03 7.84
CA ALA A 64 -14.04 -15.46 8.15
C ALA A 64 -13.90 -15.76 9.66
N GLY A 65 -13.73 -14.73 10.51
CA GLY A 65 -13.60 -14.88 11.96
C GLY A 65 -12.20 -15.33 12.40
N TYR A 66 -11.17 -14.98 11.64
CA TYR A 66 -9.77 -15.07 12.06
C TYR A 66 -9.30 -13.74 12.64
N GLU A 67 -8.36 -13.79 13.57
CA GLU A 67 -7.66 -12.61 14.07
C GLU A 67 -6.54 -12.24 13.12
N VAL A 68 -6.67 -11.05 12.50
CA VAL A 68 -5.85 -10.65 11.34
C VAL A 68 -5.01 -9.44 11.68
N GLY A 69 -3.68 -9.59 11.59
CA GLY A 69 -2.74 -8.47 11.62
C GLY A 69 -2.50 -7.89 10.23
N THR A 70 -2.35 -6.57 10.12
CA THR A 70 -1.87 -5.93 8.89
C THR A 70 -0.77 -4.92 9.17
N PHE A 71 0.21 -4.88 8.26
CA PHE A 71 1.26 -3.87 8.23
C PHE A 71 1.26 -3.18 6.87
N THR A 72 1.05 -1.85 6.86
CA THR A 72 0.93 -1.06 5.62
C THR A 72 1.70 0.25 5.70
N SER A 73 2.08 0.79 4.54
CA SER A 73 2.80 2.06 4.44
C SER A 73 2.56 2.76 3.10
N PRO A 74 2.55 4.10 3.07
CA PRO A 74 2.44 5.00 4.22
C PRO A 74 1.03 5.02 4.84
N TYR A 75 0.86 5.68 5.97
CA TYR A 75 -0.46 5.90 6.58
C TYR A 75 -1.21 7.09 5.93
N ILE A 76 -2.53 7.08 6.02
CA ILE A 76 -3.42 8.13 5.46
C ILE A 76 -4.01 9.02 6.56
N ILE A 77 -4.39 8.46 7.71
CA ILE A 77 -5.05 9.21 8.78
C ILE A 77 -4.13 9.39 9.98
N ASP A 78 -3.59 8.31 10.49
CA ASP A 78 -2.83 8.28 11.74
C ASP A 78 -1.68 7.28 11.62
N PHE A 79 -0.57 7.59 12.27
CA PHE A 79 0.60 6.73 12.31
C PHE A 79 0.28 5.29 12.73
N LYS A 80 -0.70 5.11 13.63
CA LYS A 80 -1.17 3.81 14.13
C LYS A 80 -1.75 2.89 13.04
N GLU A 81 -2.18 3.44 11.89
CA GLU A 81 -2.66 2.62 10.76
C GLU A 81 -1.62 1.63 10.24
N ARG A 82 -0.34 1.96 10.43
CA ARG A 82 0.76 1.10 9.97
C ARG A 82 0.69 -0.30 10.56
N ILE A 83 0.18 -0.42 11.80
CA ILE A 83 -0.06 -1.69 12.48
C ILE A 83 -1.54 -1.75 12.83
N SER A 84 -2.27 -2.67 12.24
CA SER A 84 -3.72 -2.79 12.48
C SER A 84 -4.11 -4.23 12.82
N LEU A 85 -5.15 -4.37 13.65
CA LEU A 85 -5.74 -5.63 14.03
C LEU A 85 -7.20 -5.66 13.57
N ASN A 86 -7.58 -6.64 12.76
CA ASN A 86 -8.92 -6.76 12.19
C ASN A 86 -9.43 -5.47 11.50
N GLY A 87 -8.54 -4.74 10.82
CA GLY A 87 -8.83 -3.48 10.15
C GLY A 87 -8.96 -2.26 11.07
N GLN A 88 -8.68 -2.42 12.37
CA GLN A 88 -8.62 -1.33 13.34
C GLN A 88 -7.15 -1.01 13.66
N MET A 89 -6.83 0.29 13.70
CA MET A 89 -5.49 0.74 14.10
C MET A 89 -5.12 0.21 15.49
N ILE A 90 -3.85 -0.09 15.71
CA ILE A 90 -3.31 -0.42 17.05
C ILE A 90 -3.72 0.67 18.07
N SER A 91 -4.02 0.27 19.30
CA SER A 91 -4.33 1.21 20.37
C SER A 91 -3.13 2.08 20.75
N GLU A 92 -3.37 3.24 21.35
CA GLU A 92 -2.28 4.07 21.88
C GLU A 92 -1.56 3.34 23.01
N GLU A 93 -2.29 2.60 23.84
CA GLU A 93 -1.74 1.83 24.95
C GLU A 93 -0.79 0.75 24.47
N ASP A 94 -1.19 -0.05 23.47
CA ASP A 94 -0.33 -1.08 22.87
C ASP A 94 0.90 -0.47 22.20
N LEU A 95 0.74 0.63 21.46
CA LEU A 95 1.86 1.30 20.82
C LEU A 95 2.87 1.82 21.85
N LEU A 96 2.40 2.39 22.96
CA LEU A 96 3.26 2.86 24.03
C LEU A 96 3.98 1.72 24.75
N ASP A 97 3.31 0.60 25.01
CA ASP A 97 3.95 -0.60 25.58
C ASP A 97 5.06 -1.11 24.63
N LEU A 98 4.76 -1.25 23.35
CA LEU A 98 5.74 -1.67 22.33
C LEU A 98 6.94 -0.73 22.27
N VAL A 99 6.71 0.58 22.23
CA VAL A 99 7.80 1.57 22.20
C VAL A 99 8.63 1.49 23.47
N SER A 100 8.03 1.29 24.63
CA SER A 100 8.76 1.14 25.90
C SER A 100 9.73 -0.04 25.90
N ARG A 101 9.38 -1.13 25.20
CA ARG A 101 10.22 -2.34 25.04
C ARG A 101 11.27 -2.18 23.93
N VAL A 102 10.93 -1.56 22.83
CA VAL A 102 11.80 -1.45 21.65
C VAL A 102 12.82 -0.32 21.79
N LYS A 103 12.44 0.81 22.40
CA LYS A 103 13.31 1.98 22.54
C LYS A 103 14.67 1.67 23.19
N PRO A 104 14.76 0.94 24.33
CA PRO A 104 16.06 0.60 24.92
C PRO A 104 16.93 -0.23 23.99
N VAL A 105 16.35 -1.13 23.17
CA VAL A 105 17.08 -1.95 22.20
C VAL A 105 17.63 -1.09 21.07
N VAL A 106 16.80 -0.20 20.51
CA VAL A 106 17.22 0.74 19.46
C VAL A 106 18.37 1.64 19.93
N GLU A 107 18.32 2.15 21.16
CA GLU A 107 19.36 3.03 21.73
C GLU A 107 20.67 2.31 22.06
N ARG A 108 20.63 0.99 22.21
CA ARG A 108 21.83 0.14 22.38
C ARG A 108 22.52 -0.20 21.06
N LEU A 109 21.78 -0.29 19.96
CA LEU A 109 22.28 -0.72 18.65
C LEU A 109 23.62 -0.03 18.27
N PRO A 110 23.71 1.31 18.19
CA PRO A 110 24.96 1.98 17.83
C PRO A 110 26.05 1.97 18.92
N LYS A 111 25.72 1.56 20.13
CA LYS A 111 26.66 1.49 21.27
C LYS A 111 27.31 0.12 21.40
N GLU A 112 26.60 -0.93 21.01
CA GLU A 112 26.99 -2.33 21.21
C GLU A 112 27.38 -3.03 19.90
N THR A 113 27.21 -2.34 18.76
CA THR A 113 27.55 -2.85 17.43
C THR A 113 28.28 -1.78 16.61
N GLU A 114 28.81 -2.20 15.46
CA GLU A 114 29.37 -1.28 14.45
C GLU A 114 28.27 -0.67 13.54
N HIS A 115 26.99 -1.01 13.79
CA HIS A 115 25.89 -0.51 13.01
C HIS A 115 25.51 0.92 13.41
N GLU A 116 25.06 1.67 12.41
CA GLU A 116 24.49 3.00 12.63
C GLU A 116 23.09 2.92 13.29
N ASN A 117 22.55 4.09 13.68
CA ASN A 117 21.21 4.18 14.23
C ASN A 117 20.15 3.58 13.28
N ALA A 118 19.13 2.96 13.88
CA ALA A 118 17.98 2.45 13.16
C ALA A 118 17.18 3.59 12.51
N THR A 119 16.56 3.31 11.38
CA THR A 119 15.65 4.23 10.68
C THR A 119 14.24 4.16 11.28
N GLU A 120 13.40 5.15 10.98
CA GLU A 120 11.98 5.13 11.39
C GLU A 120 11.29 3.85 10.90
N PHE A 121 11.51 3.46 9.63
CA PHE A 121 10.85 2.30 9.05
C PHE A 121 11.32 0.98 9.69
N GLU A 122 12.58 0.88 10.05
CA GLU A 122 13.08 -0.27 10.82
C GLU A 122 12.43 -0.37 12.19
N ILE A 123 12.29 0.76 12.90
CA ILE A 123 11.66 0.78 14.22
C ILE A 123 10.21 0.34 14.15
N ILE A 124 9.41 0.91 13.24
CA ILE A 124 7.99 0.53 13.14
C ILE A 124 7.82 -0.93 12.69
N THR A 125 8.75 -1.44 11.89
CA THR A 125 8.77 -2.87 11.49
C THR A 125 9.10 -3.77 12.68
N VAL A 126 10.02 -3.38 13.56
CA VAL A 126 10.30 -4.11 14.81
C VAL A 126 9.09 -4.10 15.74
N LEU A 127 8.40 -2.93 15.88
CA LEU A 127 7.17 -2.83 16.68
C LEU A 127 6.11 -3.80 16.16
N MET A 128 5.91 -3.88 14.82
CA MET A 128 4.96 -4.82 14.20
C MET A 128 5.33 -6.28 14.49
N PHE A 129 6.60 -6.67 14.31
CA PHE A 129 7.02 -8.03 14.59
C PHE A 129 6.83 -8.40 16.06
N LEU A 130 7.16 -7.49 16.97
CA LEU A 130 6.96 -7.70 18.40
C LEU A 130 5.47 -7.82 18.74
N TYR A 131 4.63 -6.96 18.15
CA TYR A 131 3.19 -6.98 18.38
C TYR A 131 2.58 -8.30 17.95
N PHE A 132 2.66 -8.64 16.68
CA PHE A 132 2.02 -9.84 16.14
C PHE A 132 2.71 -11.16 16.52
N GLY A 133 4.00 -11.13 16.86
CA GLY A 133 4.74 -12.34 17.20
C GLY A 133 4.77 -12.71 18.69
N GLN A 134 4.51 -11.73 19.59
CA GLN A 134 4.62 -11.98 21.02
C GLN A 134 3.55 -11.29 21.87
N VAL A 135 3.24 -10.00 21.61
CA VAL A 135 2.35 -9.22 22.49
C VAL A 135 0.89 -9.56 22.21
N HIS A 136 0.53 -9.60 20.95
CA HIS A 136 -0.80 -9.95 20.46
C HIS A 136 -0.69 -10.91 19.25
N PRO A 137 -0.40 -12.20 19.51
CA PRO A 137 -0.28 -13.18 18.43
C PRO A 137 -1.56 -13.30 17.62
N VAL A 138 -1.45 -13.18 16.29
CA VAL A 138 -2.57 -13.24 15.35
C VAL A 138 -2.63 -14.59 14.62
N ASP A 139 -3.81 -14.97 14.12
CA ASP A 139 -3.98 -16.20 13.32
C ASP A 139 -3.21 -16.10 11.99
N ILE A 140 -3.23 -14.90 11.38
CA ILE A 140 -2.52 -14.58 10.15
C ILE A 140 -2.23 -13.09 10.06
N ALA A 141 -1.09 -12.73 9.44
CA ALA A 141 -0.78 -11.34 9.12
C ALA A 141 -0.57 -11.13 7.62
N PHE A 142 -0.96 -9.94 7.11
CA PHE A 142 -0.69 -9.48 5.75
C PHE A 142 0.26 -8.30 5.82
N ILE A 143 1.50 -8.49 5.32
CA ILE A 143 2.59 -7.55 5.50
C ILE A 143 2.97 -6.94 4.16
N GLU A 144 2.75 -5.63 4.02
CA GLU A 144 3.22 -4.83 2.91
C GLU A 144 4.69 -4.48 3.09
N ALA A 145 5.53 -4.76 2.08
CA ALA A 145 6.89 -4.27 2.03
C ALA A 145 6.90 -2.74 1.82
N GLY A 146 7.76 -2.05 2.53
CA GLY A 146 7.88 -0.60 2.41
C GLY A 146 8.44 -0.18 1.05
N MET A 147 9.60 -0.73 0.69
CA MET A 147 10.27 -0.42 -0.57
C MET A 147 11.14 -1.58 -1.02
N GLY A 148 11.02 -1.96 -2.32
CA GLY A 148 11.80 -3.08 -2.84
C GLY A 148 11.27 -4.41 -2.30
N GLY A 149 12.14 -5.21 -1.73
CA GLY A 149 11.86 -6.52 -1.16
C GLY A 149 13.10 -7.16 -0.54
N LEU A 150 14.14 -7.43 -1.33
CA LEU A 150 15.35 -8.13 -0.90
C LEU A 150 15.97 -7.52 0.37
N HIS A 151 16.09 -6.21 0.40
CA HIS A 151 16.67 -5.42 1.51
C HIS A 151 15.62 -4.68 2.33
N ASP A 152 14.32 -4.96 2.12
CA ASP A 152 13.25 -4.33 2.89
C ASP A 152 13.24 -4.84 4.33
N SER A 153 13.05 -3.95 5.30
CA SER A 153 13.04 -4.27 6.73
C SER A 153 12.04 -5.37 7.10
N THR A 154 11.00 -5.58 6.29
CA THR A 154 10.02 -6.64 6.50
C THR A 154 10.53 -8.03 6.09
N ASN A 155 11.64 -8.15 5.35
CA ASN A 155 12.13 -9.43 4.79
C ASN A 155 12.83 -10.35 5.81
N LEU A 156 12.29 -10.50 7.02
CA LEU A 156 12.91 -11.30 8.10
C LEU A 156 12.01 -12.43 8.65
N PHE A 157 10.91 -12.73 8.00
CA PHE A 157 10.04 -13.86 8.35
C PHE A 157 9.92 -14.87 7.19
N LYS A 158 9.37 -16.04 7.47
CA LYS A 158 9.03 -17.08 6.48
C LYS A 158 7.63 -16.82 5.92
N PRO A 159 7.45 -16.40 4.66
CA PRO A 159 6.13 -16.11 4.12
C PRO A 159 5.33 -17.41 3.86
N LEU A 160 4.02 -17.39 4.15
CA LEU A 160 3.06 -18.42 3.73
C LEU A 160 2.78 -18.34 2.22
N ALA A 161 2.81 -17.14 1.67
CA ALA A 161 2.73 -16.83 0.25
C ALA A 161 3.36 -15.46 0.01
N VAL A 162 3.79 -15.20 -1.23
CA VAL A 162 4.27 -13.89 -1.68
C VAL A 162 3.36 -13.41 -2.80
N LEU A 163 2.90 -12.15 -2.73
CA LEU A 163 2.06 -11.53 -3.74
C LEU A 163 2.76 -10.31 -4.36
N CYS A 164 2.64 -10.17 -5.70
CA CYS A 164 3.14 -9.00 -6.42
C CYS A 164 2.09 -8.50 -7.43
N PRO A 165 1.26 -7.51 -7.05
CA PRO A 165 0.19 -7.01 -7.91
C PRO A 165 0.69 -6.24 -9.14
N SER A 166 1.84 -5.57 -9.07
CA SER A 166 2.39 -4.86 -10.23
C SER A 166 3.87 -4.55 -10.09
N ILE A 167 4.53 -4.38 -11.23
CA ILE A 167 5.89 -3.80 -11.34
C ILE A 167 5.79 -2.54 -12.22
N GLY A 168 6.34 -1.44 -11.73
CA GLY A 168 6.44 -0.17 -12.42
C GLY A 168 7.72 0.56 -12.04
N LEU A 169 8.04 1.63 -12.77
CA LEU A 169 9.24 2.45 -12.53
C LEU A 169 9.00 3.41 -11.37
N ASP A 170 9.38 3.01 -10.19
CA ASP A 170 9.37 3.85 -8.98
C ASP A 170 10.62 3.58 -8.13
N HIS A 171 11.05 4.58 -7.37
CA HIS A 171 12.28 4.52 -6.56
C HIS A 171 13.53 4.10 -7.35
N GLN A 172 13.65 4.53 -8.62
CA GLN A 172 14.70 4.09 -9.55
C GLN A 172 16.12 4.33 -9.02
N ALA A 173 16.34 5.41 -8.28
CA ALA A 173 17.65 5.69 -7.66
C ALA A 173 18.14 4.61 -6.68
N ILE A 174 17.24 3.74 -6.21
CA ILE A 174 17.53 2.70 -5.20
C ILE A 174 17.31 1.30 -5.78
N LEU A 175 16.20 1.10 -6.50
CA LEU A 175 15.76 -0.23 -6.93
C LEU A 175 16.23 -0.62 -8.35
N GLY A 176 16.77 0.33 -9.11
CA GLY A 176 17.22 0.11 -10.50
C GLY A 176 16.40 0.88 -11.52
N ASN A 177 16.89 0.95 -12.74
CA ASN A 177 16.37 1.79 -13.82
C ASN A 177 15.44 1.05 -14.80
N THR A 178 15.31 -0.26 -14.64
CA THR A 178 14.50 -1.13 -15.50
C THR A 178 13.46 -1.89 -14.67
N HIS A 179 12.38 -2.31 -15.34
CA HIS A 179 11.36 -3.15 -14.70
C HIS A 179 11.95 -4.48 -14.20
N ALA A 180 12.89 -5.06 -14.93
CA ALA A 180 13.56 -6.31 -14.54
C ALA A 180 14.41 -6.15 -13.26
N GLU A 181 15.17 -5.04 -13.11
CA GLU A 181 15.93 -4.75 -11.89
C GLU A 181 15.00 -4.55 -10.69
N ILE A 182 13.94 -3.75 -10.86
CA ILE A 182 12.93 -3.51 -9.82
C ILE A 182 12.21 -4.81 -9.44
N ALA A 183 11.91 -5.67 -10.42
CA ALA A 183 11.32 -6.99 -10.19
C ALA A 183 12.23 -7.90 -9.38
N ALA A 184 13.55 -7.90 -9.67
CA ALA A 184 14.55 -8.68 -8.95
C ALA A 184 14.65 -8.27 -7.47
N GLU A 185 14.65 -6.96 -7.20
CA GLU A 185 14.61 -6.43 -5.83
C GLU A 185 13.34 -6.87 -5.10
N LYS A 186 12.17 -6.73 -5.75
CA LYS A 186 10.88 -7.04 -5.10
C LYS A 186 10.70 -8.53 -4.85
N VAL A 187 11.04 -9.40 -5.81
CA VAL A 187 10.91 -10.85 -5.65
C VAL A 187 11.96 -11.44 -4.69
N GLY A 188 12.93 -10.64 -4.24
CA GLY A 188 13.93 -11.04 -3.25
C GLY A 188 13.37 -11.50 -1.90
N VAL A 189 12.10 -11.25 -1.61
CA VAL A 189 11.39 -11.78 -0.42
C VAL A 189 10.93 -13.23 -0.59
N LEU A 190 10.92 -13.73 -1.82
CA LEU A 190 10.51 -15.12 -2.11
C LEU A 190 11.57 -16.10 -1.61
N LYS A 191 11.15 -17.02 -0.77
CA LYS A 191 12.02 -18.00 -0.14
C LYS A 191 11.25 -19.23 0.39
N ASN A 192 11.99 -20.29 0.67
CA ASN A 192 11.48 -21.50 1.33
C ASN A 192 10.31 -22.20 0.60
N GLY A 193 10.25 -22.13 -0.72
CA GLY A 193 9.19 -22.78 -1.50
C GLY A 193 7.80 -22.15 -1.35
N ALA A 194 7.69 -20.93 -0.82
CA ALA A 194 6.42 -20.24 -0.69
C ALA A 194 5.76 -20.02 -2.05
N PRO A 195 4.44 -20.23 -2.21
CA PRO A 195 3.75 -19.92 -3.46
C PRO A 195 3.87 -18.43 -3.80
N PHE A 196 4.12 -18.14 -5.09
CA PHE A 196 4.27 -16.79 -5.60
C PHE A 196 3.14 -16.46 -6.57
N ILE A 197 2.33 -15.47 -6.21
CA ILE A 197 1.13 -15.02 -6.92
C ILE A 197 1.39 -13.62 -7.47
N TYR A 198 1.28 -13.44 -8.79
CA TYR A 198 1.62 -12.14 -9.38
C TYR A 198 0.81 -11.80 -10.63
N ALA A 199 0.83 -10.52 -10.98
CA ALA A 199 0.31 -10.00 -12.23
C ALA A 199 1.41 -9.27 -12.99
N THR A 200 1.56 -9.56 -14.28
CA THR A 200 2.45 -8.84 -15.19
C THR A 200 2.05 -9.07 -16.66
N ASP A 201 2.17 -8.05 -17.48
CA ASP A 201 2.07 -8.13 -18.95
C ASP A 201 3.46 -8.15 -19.61
N ARG A 202 4.54 -8.06 -18.81
CA ARG A 202 5.92 -7.90 -19.27
C ARG A 202 6.69 -9.22 -19.22
N THR A 203 7.29 -9.60 -20.34
CA THR A 203 8.12 -10.81 -20.44
C THR A 203 9.41 -10.69 -19.60
N ASP A 204 10.07 -9.53 -19.61
CA ASP A 204 11.30 -9.30 -18.85
C ASP A 204 11.09 -9.43 -17.34
N VAL A 205 9.95 -8.99 -16.82
CA VAL A 205 9.55 -9.16 -15.42
C VAL A 205 9.24 -10.63 -15.11
N ARG A 206 8.47 -11.29 -15.99
CA ARG A 206 8.12 -12.72 -15.85
C ARG A 206 9.36 -13.59 -15.78
N ASP A 207 10.35 -13.35 -16.66
CA ASP A 207 11.59 -14.13 -16.68
C ASP A 207 12.34 -14.04 -15.37
N VAL A 208 12.42 -12.86 -14.77
CA VAL A 208 13.01 -12.63 -13.44
C VAL A 208 12.24 -13.40 -12.35
N PHE A 209 10.92 -13.31 -12.35
CA PHE A 209 10.06 -13.95 -11.37
C PHE A 209 10.15 -15.48 -11.44
N GLU A 210 10.06 -16.05 -12.65
CA GLU A 210 10.16 -17.50 -12.85
C GLU A 210 11.57 -18.03 -12.51
N LYS A 211 12.63 -17.25 -12.80
CA LYS A 211 13.99 -17.61 -12.40
C LYS A 211 14.10 -17.71 -10.88
N LYS A 212 13.67 -16.67 -10.15
CA LYS A 212 13.73 -16.65 -8.68
C LYS A 212 12.87 -17.77 -8.07
N ALA A 213 11.68 -17.99 -8.62
CA ALA A 213 10.80 -19.06 -8.15
C ALA A 213 11.43 -20.45 -8.30
N ARG A 214 12.11 -20.72 -9.44
CA ARG A 214 12.87 -21.98 -9.62
C ARG A 214 14.00 -22.13 -8.61
N GLU A 215 14.76 -21.05 -8.35
CA GLU A 215 15.84 -21.06 -7.36
C GLU A 215 15.35 -21.39 -5.95
N GLU A 216 14.17 -20.90 -5.58
CA GLU A 216 13.58 -21.12 -4.25
C GLU A 216 12.68 -22.38 -4.16
N GLY A 217 12.47 -23.10 -5.27
CA GLY A 217 11.54 -24.23 -5.31
C GLY A 217 10.07 -23.80 -5.13
N SER A 218 9.74 -22.57 -5.49
CA SER A 218 8.41 -21.96 -5.34
C SER A 218 7.54 -22.22 -6.56
N LYS A 219 6.26 -22.53 -6.33
CA LYS A 219 5.27 -22.59 -7.40
C LYS A 219 4.75 -21.19 -7.71
N THR A 220 4.66 -20.85 -8.99
CA THR A 220 4.15 -19.59 -9.48
C THR A 220 2.68 -19.69 -9.86
N TYR A 221 1.96 -18.55 -9.73
CA TYR A 221 0.58 -18.36 -10.17
C TYR A 221 0.45 -16.97 -10.79
N GLU A 222 0.34 -16.92 -12.10
CA GLU A 222 0.26 -15.68 -12.87
C GLU A 222 -1.18 -15.37 -13.28
N LEU A 223 -1.64 -14.17 -12.98
CA LEU A 223 -2.94 -13.67 -13.47
C LEU A 223 -2.92 -13.54 -14.99
N GLY A 224 -3.97 -14.07 -15.64
CA GLY A 224 -4.10 -14.14 -17.09
C GLY A 224 -3.45 -15.38 -17.73
N ARG A 225 -2.76 -16.23 -16.94
CA ARG A 225 -2.11 -17.46 -17.42
C ARG A 225 -2.52 -18.69 -16.60
N ASP A 226 -2.32 -18.68 -15.29
CA ASP A 226 -2.63 -19.79 -14.41
C ASP A 226 -4.03 -19.66 -13.81
N PHE A 227 -4.51 -18.44 -13.64
CA PHE A 227 -5.87 -18.10 -13.24
C PHE A 227 -6.32 -16.83 -13.98
N THR A 228 -7.61 -16.65 -14.16
CA THR A 228 -8.17 -15.52 -14.92
C THR A 228 -9.22 -14.76 -14.15
N ALA A 229 -9.41 -13.48 -14.53
CA ALA A 229 -10.48 -12.61 -14.07
C ALA A 229 -11.05 -11.86 -15.27
N GLU A 230 -12.32 -12.04 -15.57
CA GLU A 230 -13.00 -11.47 -16.74
C GLU A 230 -14.19 -10.63 -16.31
N GLY A 231 -14.25 -9.37 -16.75
CA GLY A 231 -15.29 -8.43 -16.40
C GLY A 231 -14.76 -7.11 -15.88
N SER A 232 -15.52 -6.44 -15.04
CA SER A 232 -15.19 -5.14 -14.44
C SER A 232 -15.29 -5.18 -12.91
N SER A 233 -14.93 -4.08 -12.25
CA SER A 233 -15.10 -3.96 -10.79
C SER A 233 -16.55 -4.09 -10.32
N HIS A 234 -17.53 -3.82 -11.18
CA HIS A 234 -18.95 -3.97 -10.87
C HIS A 234 -19.40 -5.43 -10.89
N SER A 235 -18.84 -6.25 -11.78
CA SER A 235 -19.05 -7.71 -11.84
C SER A 235 -17.95 -8.34 -12.67
N PHE A 236 -17.22 -9.31 -12.10
CA PHE A 236 -16.25 -10.13 -12.80
C PHE A 236 -16.31 -11.58 -12.33
N ASP A 237 -15.87 -12.46 -13.21
CA ASP A 237 -15.73 -13.89 -12.95
C ASP A 237 -14.26 -14.23 -12.73
N PHE A 238 -13.98 -15.03 -11.70
CA PHE A 238 -12.65 -15.54 -11.39
C PHE A 238 -12.61 -17.06 -11.67
N THR A 239 -11.56 -17.54 -12.34
CA THR A 239 -11.38 -18.97 -12.63
C THR A 239 -9.96 -19.43 -12.30
N TYR A 240 -9.85 -20.54 -11.57
CA TYR A 240 -8.60 -21.26 -11.30
C TYR A 240 -8.85 -22.76 -11.33
N GLY A 241 -8.34 -23.49 -12.35
CA GLY A 241 -8.64 -24.90 -12.56
C GLY A 241 -10.14 -25.14 -12.66
N ASP A 242 -10.67 -26.03 -11.83
CA ASP A 242 -12.11 -26.34 -11.76
C ASP A 242 -12.87 -25.38 -10.80
N GLN A 243 -12.18 -24.47 -10.13
CA GLN A 243 -12.79 -23.51 -9.23
C GLN A 243 -13.24 -22.26 -9.99
N LYS A 244 -14.50 -21.90 -9.86
CA LYS A 244 -15.10 -20.73 -10.46
C LYS A 244 -15.86 -19.93 -9.41
N LEU A 245 -15.63 -18.62 -9.38
CA LEU A 245 -16.37 -17.65 -8.60
C LEU A 245 -16.98 -16.64 -9.59
N ASP A 246 -18.28 -16.70 -9.77
CA ASP A 246 -19.03 -15.86 -10.72
C ASP A 246 -19.58 -14.60 -10.01
N ASP A 247 -19.79 -13.54 -10.79
CA ASP A 247 -20.47 -12.30 -10.35
C ASP A 247 -19.83 -11.68 -9.09
N ILE A 248 -18.51 -11.50 -9.08
CA ILE A 248 -17.82 -10.82 -7.98
C ILE A 248 -17.90 -9.32 -8.19
N ALA A 249 -18.48 -8.60 -7.23
CA ALA A 249 -18.48 -7.14 -7.19
C ALA A 249 -17.43 -6.61 -6.22
N LEU A 250 -16.82 -5.49 -6.56
CA LEU A 250 -15.86 -4.79 -5.69
C LEU A 250 -16.47 -3.48 -5.19
N ALA A 251 -16.16 -3.12 -3.95
CA ALA A 251 -16.48 -1.80 -3.41
C ALA A 251 -15.62 -0.68 -4.02
N MET A 252 -14.42 -1.02 -4.49
CA MET A 252 -13.49 -0.08 -5.14
C MET A 252 -13.54 -0.23 -6.66
N ALA A 253 -13.75 0.88 -7.37
CA ALA A 253 -13.83 0.90 -8.83
C ALA A 253 -12.46 0.74 -9.51
N GLY A 254 -12.48 0.24 -10.77
CA GLY A 254 -11.36 0.19 -11.68
C GLY A 254 -10.77 -1.20 -11.92
N GLN A 255 -10.28 -1.40 -13.15
CA GLN A 255 -9.74 -2.69 -13.59
C GLN A 255 -8.51 -3.16 -12.78
N HIS A 256 -7.71 -2.23 -12.29
CA HIS A 256 -6.58 -2.54 -11.41
C HIS A 256 -7.02 -3.13 -10.06
N GLN A 257 -8.22 -2.79 -9.58
CA GLN A 257 -8.77 -3.39 -8.36
C GLN A 257 -9.26 -4.82 -8.62
N VAL A 258 -9.74 -5.12 -9.84
CA VAL A 258 -10.03 -6.50 -10.25
C VAL A 258 -8.74 -7.34 -10.18
N ALA A 259 -7.61 -6.84 -10.70
CA ALA A 259 -6.33 -7.52 -10.61
C ALA A 259 -5.87 -7.73 -9.14
N ASN A 260 -5.93 -6.68 -8.31
CA ASN A 260 -5.55 -6.76 -6.89
C ASN A 260 -6.42 -7.78 -6.13
N ALA A 261 -7.73 -7.74 -6.34
CA ALA A 261 -8.69 -8.67 -5.73
C ALA A 261 -8.46 -10.11 -6.23
N SER A 262 -8.14 -10.31 -7.50
CA SER A 262 -7.86 -11.64 -8.06
C SER A 262 -6.63 -12.29 -7.43
N LEU A 263 -5.57 -11.53 -7.15
CA LEU A 263 -4.42 -12.04 -6.40
C LEU A 263 -4.84 -12.41 -4.95
N ALA A 264 -5.67 -11.59 -4.31
CA ALA A 264 -6.18 -11.90 -2.98
C ALA A 264 -7.08 -13.15 -2.97
N ILE A 265 -7.94 -13.33 -3.97
CA ILE A 265 -8.76 -14.54 -4.15
C ILE A 265 -7.84 -15.76 -4.31
N MET A 266 -6.85 -15.68 -5.22
CA MET A 266 -5.93 -16.79 -5.46
C MET A 266 -5.18 -17.18 -4.20
N ALA A 267 -4.64 -16.21 -3.46
CA ALA A 267 -3.99 -16.47 -2.17
C ALA A 267 -4.94 -17.10 -1.15
N SER A 268 -6.17 -16.62 -1.06
CA SER A 268 -7.20 -17.16 -0.17
C SER A 268 -7.51 -18.62 -0.47
N LEU A 269 -7.63 -18.98 -1.75
CA LEU A 269 -7.88 -20.36 -2.18
C LEU A 269 -6.69 -21.27 -1.86
N LEU A 270 -5.44 -20.81 -2.05
CA LEU A 270 -4.25 -21.59 -1.69
C LEU A 270 -4.12 -21.81 -0.18
N LEU A 271 -4.53 -20.84 0.61
CA LEU A 271 -4.47 -20.89 2.08
C LEU A 271 -5.68 -21.60 2.71
N GLN A 272 -6.72 -21.93 1.93
CA GLN A 272 -7.97 -22.50 2.45
C GLN A 272 -7.77 -23.80 3.23
N LYS A 273 -6.76 -24.59 2.89
CA LYS A 273 -6.43 -25.83 3.62
C LYS A 273 -6.12 -25.55 5.10
N ASP A 274 -5.38 -24.46 5.38
CA ASP A 274 -4.98 -24.08 6.72
C ASP A 274 -6.00 -23.12 7.38
N TYR A 275 -6.82 -22.44 6.55
CA TYR A 275 -7.85 -21.48 6.95
C TYR A 275 -9.23 -21.88 6.38
N PRO A 276 -9.83 -23.00 6.82
CA PRO A 276 -11.02 -23.60 6.21
C PRO A 276 -12.31 -22.77 6.32
N LYS A 277 -12.35 -21.74 7.18
CA LYS A 277 -13.50 -20.83 7.27
C LYS A 277 -13.56 -19.86 6.06
N VAL A 278 -12.48 -19.69 5.31
CA VAL A 278 -12.44 -18.86 4.10
C VAL A 278 -13.10 -19.64 2.96
N THR A 279 -14.38 -19.39 2.71
CA THR A 279 -15.16 -20.04 1.66
C THR A 279 -15.32 -19.15 0.42
N PRO A 280 -15.56 -19.71 -0.79
CA PRO A 280 -15.84 -18.92 -1.99
C PRO A 280 -16.94 -17.88 -1.82
N LYS A 281 -18.03 -18.24 -1.14
CA LYS A 281 -19.13 -17.30 -0.85
C LYS A 281 -18.65 -16.15 0.02
N LEU A 282 -17.92 -16.45 1.10
CA LEU A 282 -17.40 -15.42 2.00
C LEU A 282 -16.40 -14.49 1.30
N ILE A 283 -15.57 -15.01 0.41
CA ILE A 283 -14.64 -14.19 -0.40
C ILE A 283 -15.41 -13.13 -1.20
N LYS A 284 -16.49 -13.54 -1.91
CA LYS A 284 -17.35 -12.62 -2.66
C LYS A 284 -17.99 -11.55 -1.75
N ASP A 285 -18.60 -11.99 -0.66
CA ASP A 285 -19.28 -11.10 0.29
C ASP A 285 -18.30 -10.10 0.91
N ALA A 286 -17.06 -10.50 1.21
CA ALA A 286 -16.02 -9.65 1.75
C ALA A 286 -15.54 -8.59 0.76
N LEU A 287 -15.28 -8.98 -0.48
CA LEU A 287 -14.79 -8.07 -1.52
C LEU A 287 -15.80 -6.98 -1.89
N ALA A 288 -17.10 -7.28 -1.81
CA ALA A 288 -18.14 -6.28 -2.01
C ALA A 288 -18.15 -5.15 -0.97
N HIS A 289 -17.42 -5.32 0.14
CA HIS A 289 -17.32 -4.33 1.24
C HIS A 289 -15.88 -3.85 1.49
N ALA A 290 -14.90 -4.38 0.77
CA ALA A 290 -13.48 -4.05 0.95
C ALA A 290 -13.14 -2.67 0.39
N ASN A 291 -13.13 -1.65 1.25
CA ASN A 291 -12.75 -0.28 0.91
C ASN A 291 -11.38 0.07 1.46
N TRP A 292 -10.57 0.80 0.68
CA TRP A 292 -9.26 1.28 1.10
C TRP A 292 -9.17 2.80 0.98
N ARG A 293 -8.87 3.47 2.08
CA ARG A 293 -8.83 4.94 2.15
C ARG A 293 -7.77 5.51 1.22
N GLY A 294 -8.09 6.65 0.60
CA GLY A 294 -7.22 7.30 -0.37
C GLY A 294 -7.04 6.56 -1.70
N ARG A 295 -7.93 5.62 -2.01
CA ARG A 295 -8.02 4.96 -3.31
C ARG A 295 -9.42 5.18 -3.88
N THR A 296 -9.53 6.04 -4.89
CA THR A 296 -10.81 6.43 -5.50
C THR A 296 -11.89 6.73 -4.43
N GLU A 297 -11.49 7.38 -3.35
CA GLU A 297 -12.34 7.65 -2.20
C GLU A 297 -13.16 8.93 -2.42
N PHE A 298 -14.48 8.79 -2.37
CA PHE A 298 -15.39 9.94 -2.44
C PHE A 298 -15.57 10.56 -1.04
N LEU A 299 -15.10 11.79 -0.86
CA LEU A 299 -15.31 12.57 0.36
C LEU A 299 -16.65 13.33 0.34
N ARG A 300 -17.16 13.63 -0.86
CA ARG A 300 -18.48 14.18 -1.18
C ARG A 300 -18.96 13.53 -2.47
N PRO A 301 -20.26 13.62 -2.83
CA PRO A 301 -20.78 12.96 -4.03
C PRO A 301 -20.03 13.24 -5.33
N ASN A 302 -19.34 14.38 -5.42
CA ASN A 302 -18.59 14.81 -6.60
C ASN A 302 -17.14 15.24 -6.28
N LEU A 303 -16.63 14.93 -5.08
CA LEU A 303 -15.25 15.19 -4.68
C LEU A 303 -14.54 13.88 -4.34
N MET A 304 -13.65 13.45 -5.22
CA MET A 304 -12.85 12.24 -5.10
C MET A 304 -11.40 12.57 -4.75
N ILE A 305 -10.81 11.77 -3.88
CA ILE A 305 -9.36 11.75 -3.65
C ILE A 305 -8.77 10.42 -4.12
N ASP A 306 -7.58 10.47 -4.70
CA ASP A 306 -6.81 9.28 -5.08
C ASP A 306 -5.32 9.47 -4.87
N GLY A 307 -4.66 8.44 -4.35
CA GLY A 307 -3.24 8.45 -4.02
C GLY A 307 -2.30 8.13 -5.19
N ALA A 308 -2.69 8.32 -6.42
CA ALA A 308 -1.81 8.17 -7.58
C ALA A 308 -0.63 9.16 -7.48
N HIS A 309 0.61 8.64 -7.63
CA HIS A 309 1.83 9.42 -7.36
C HIS A 309 3.04 9.00 -8.21
N ASN A 310 2.82 8.20 -9.24
CA ASN A 310 3.78 7.85 -10.29
C ASN A 310 3.06 7.72 -11.63
N ASN A 311 3.81 7.64 -12.73
CA ASN A 311 3.23 7.64 -14.08
C ASN A 311 2.23 6.49 -14.31
N GLU A 312 2.53 5.30 -13.80
CA GLU A 312 1.67 4.13 -13.95
C GLU A 312 0.36 4.28 -13.16
N SER A 313 0.44 4.74 -11.90
CA SER A 313 -0.77 4.94 -11.08
C SER A 313 -1.64 6.10 -11.59
N VAL A 314 -1.02 7.16 -12.14
CA VAL A 314 -1.76 8.24 -12.80
C VAL A 314 -2.47 7.74 -14.06
N LYS A 315 -1.81 6.90 -14.87
CA LYS A 315 -2.46 6.29 -16.03
C LYS A 315 -3.68 5.47 -15.62
N VAL A 316 -3.55 4.66 -14.58
CA VAL A 316 -4.66 3.86 -14.03
C VAL A 316 -5.82 4.73 -13.55
N LEU A 317 -5.53 5.87 -12.89
CA LEU A 317 -6.55 6.84 -12.49
C LEU A 317 -7.25 7.44 -13.71
N ILE A 318 -6.52 7.78 -14.77
CA ILE A 318 -7.06 8.30 -16.02
C ILE A 318 -7.98 7.28 -16.69
N ASP A 319 -7.53 6.03 -16.81
CA ASP A 319 -8.32 4.94 -17.40
C ASP A 319 -9.65 4.76 -16.63
N LEU A 320 -9.62 4.87 -15.30
CA LEU A 320 -10.82 4.84 -14.47
C LEU A 320 -11.74 6.05 -14.73
N LEU A 321 -11.20 7.27 -14.76
CA LEU A 321 -11.99 8.48 -15.01
C LEU A 321 -12.68 8.43 -16.38
N GLN A 322 -11.98 7.92 -17.39
CA GLN A 322 -12.52 7.77 -18.75
C GLN A 322 -13.57 6.66 -18.86
N SER A 323 -13.43 5.57 -18.11
CA SER A 323 -14.38 4.45 -18.17
C SER A 323 -15.63 4.64 -17.30
N GLU A 324 -15.47 5.19 -16.11
CA GLU A 324 -16.53 5.27 -15.10
C GLU A 324 -17.20 6.66 -15.02
N HIS A 325 -16.54 7.71 -15.51
CA HIS A 325 -16.95 9.11 -15.37
C HIS A 325 -16.85 9.91 -16.69
N ALA A 326 -16.99 9.23 -17.84
CA ALA A 326 -16.92 9.86 -19.16
C ALA A 326 -18.01 10.93 -19.40
N ASP A 327 -19.10 10.89 -18.63
CA ASP A 327 -20.21 11.86 -18.65
C ASP A 327 -19.94 13.12 -17.82
N LYS A 328 -18.82 13.21 -17.09
CA LYS A 328 -18.47 14.29 -16.19
C LYS A 328 -17.45 15.25 -16.79
N GLU A 329 -17.55 16.51 -16.43
CA GLU A 329 -16.47 17.49 -16.60
C GLU A 329 -15.48 17.32 -15.45
N ILE A 330 -14.23 16.96 -15.79
CA ILE A 330 -13.20 16.63 -14.77
C ILE A 330 -12.40 17.89 -14.43
N GLU A 331 -12.38 18.25 -13.15
CA GLU A 331 -11.48 19.26 -12.59
C GLU A 331 -10.48 18.62 -11.63
N LEU A 332 -9.19 18.84 -11.86
CA LEU A 332 -8.10 18.18 -11.13
C LEU A 332 -7.32 19.18 -10.28
N LEU A 333 -7.07 18.81 -9.03
CA LEU A 333 -6.07 19.46 -8.18
C LEU A 333 -4.93 18.50 -7.90
N PHE A 334 -3.71 18.94 -8.20
CA PHE A 334 -2.51 18.11 -8.08
C PHE A 334 -1.47 18.75 -7.16
N ALA A 335 -0.89 17.93 -6.27
CA ALA A 335 0.33 18.28 -5.56
C ALA A 335 1.20 17.04 -5.32
N ALA A 336 2.51 17.16 -5.49
CA ALA A 336 3.45 16.06 -5.40
C ALA A 336 4.64 16.38 -4.49
N ILE A 337 5.44 15.36 -4.19
CA ILE A 337 6.76 15.49 -3.59
C ILE A 337 7.84 15.50 -4.70
N ASP A 338 8.95 16.18 -4.45
CA ASP A 338 10.03 16.46 -5.42
C ASP A 338 10.81 15.23 -5.89
N THR A 339 10.61 14.09 -5.26
CA THR A 339 11.23 12.81 -5.66
C THR A 339 10.48 12.05 -6.75
N LYS A 340 9.38 12.60 -7.29
CA LYS A 340 8.50 11.95 -8.26
C LYS A 340 8.61 12.55 -9.67
N PRO A 341 8.27 11.80 -10.74
CA PRO A 341 8.34 12.25 -12.12
C PRO A 341 7.17 13.20 -12.48
N ILE A 342 7.22 14.44 -12.01
CA ILE A 342 6.12 15.41 -12.03
C ILE A 342 5.65 15.71 -13.45
N ASP A 343 6.56 15.99 -14.38
CA ASP A 343 6.22 16.41 -15.75
C ASP A 343 5.39 15.35 -16.48
N GLY A 344 5.77 14.08 -16.33
CA GLY A 344 5.03 12.95 -16.93
C GLY A 344 3.63 12.80 -16.34
N MET A 345 3.45 12.99 -15.05
CA MET A 345 2.15 12.93 -14.38
C MET A 345 1.25 14.10 -14.79
N LEU A 346 1.79 15.32 -14.80
CA LEU A 346 1.03 16.52 -15.20
C LEU A 346 0.57 16.44 -16.65
N ALA A 347 1.45 16.00 -17.57
CA ALA A 347 1.11 15.84 -18.98
C ALA A 347 -0.04 14.83 -19.19
N GLN A 348 -0.02 13.72 -18.46
CA GLN A 348 -1.09 12.72 -18.49
C GLN A 348 -2.41 13.28 -17.92
N LEU A 349 -2.40 13.90 -16.73
CA LEU A 349 -3.60 14.43 -16.08
C LEU A 349 -4.26 15.54 -16.90
N LYS A 350 -3.48 16.39 -17.57
CA LYS A 350 -4.00 17.46 -18.43
C LYS A 350 -4.83 16.93 -19.61
N SER A 351 -4.66 15.68 -20.01
CA SER A 351 -5.41 15.07 -21.11
C SER A 351 -6.88 14.75 -20.78
N VAL A 352 -7.24 14.73 -19.48
CA VAL A 352 -8.59 14.30 -19.05
C VAL A 352 -9.41 15.40 -18.40
N GLY A 353 -8.83 16.56 -18.10
CA GLY A 353 -9.59 17.65 -17.49
C GLY A 353 -8.80 18.92 -17.24
N ASP A 354 -9.45 19.88 -16.61
CA ASP A 354 -8.83 21.12 -16.18
C ASP A 354 -7.94 20.85 -14.97
N LEU A 355 -6.62 21.11 -15.14
CA LEU A 355 -5.60 20.82 -14.15
C LEU A 355 -5.10 22.09 -13.45
N THR A 356 -5.23 22.11 -12.15
CA THR A 356 -4.66 23.12 -11.23
C THR A 356 -3.61 22.45 -10.34
N VAL A 357 -2.51 23.13 -10.08
CA VAL A 357 -1.45 22.66 -9.18
C VAL A 357 -1.40 23.49 -7.89
N THR A 358 -0.99 22.84 -6.81
CA THR A 358 -0.81 23.48 -5.51
C THR A 358 0.40 22.94 -4.77
N SER A 359 0.72 23.50 -3.61
CA SER A 359 1.67 22.95 -2.64
C SER A 359 0.93 22.55 -1.36
N PHE A 360 1.59 21.76 -0.52
CA PHE A 360 1.04 21.33 0.77
C PHE A 360 2.11 21.31 1.85
N ASP A 361 1.70 21.23 3.10
CA ASP A 361 2.62 21.25 4.24
C ASP A 361 3.33 19.89 4.44
N TYR A 362 4.46 19.74 3.75
CA TYR A 362 5.33 18.57 3.83
C TYR A 362 6.75 18.95 3.43
N PRO A 363 7.81 18.44 4.10
CA PRO A 363 9.20 18.88 3.86
C PRO A 363 9.64 18.84 2.39
N ASN A 364 9.24 17.80 1.66
CA ASN A 364 9.61 17.58 0.26
C ASN A 364 8.45 17.92 -0.71
N SER A 365 7.47 18.70 -0.28
CA SER A 365 6.40 19.18 -1.19
C SER A 365 6.98 20.08 -2.26
N VAL A 366 6.61 19.83 -3.51
CA VAL A 366 6.97 20.72 -4.63
C VAL A 366 6.36 22.08 -4.38
N LYS A 367 7.20 23.12 -4.42
CA LYS A 367 6.75 24.50 -4.27
C LYS A 367 6.12 25.02 -5.55
N LEU A 368 5.17 25.96 -5.44
CA LEU A 368 4.42 26.49 -6.59
C LEU A 368 5.33 27.01 -7.70
N ASP A 369 6.40 27.71 -7.36
CA ASP A 369 7.39 28.26 -8.30
C ASP A 369 8.20 27.19 -9.07
N LYS A 370 8.08 25.93 -8.69
CA LYS A 370 8.71 24.79 -9.38
C LYS A 370 7.79 24.09 -10.38
N TYR A 371 6.50 24.39 -10.37
CA TYR A 371 5.60 23.88 -11.39
C TYR A 371 5.69 24.72 -12.67
N PRO A 372 5.54 24.11 -13.86
CA PRO A 372 5.49 24.86 -15.12
C PRO A 372 4.36 25.90 -15.12
N GLU A 373 4.67 27.13 -15.57
CA GLU A 373 3.72 28.27 -15.59
C GLU A 373 2.47 28.03 -16.46
N VAL A 374 2.50 27.02 -17.33
CA VAL A 374 1.36 26.63 -18.18
C VAL A 374 0.17 26.08 -17.38
N TYR A 375 0.39 25.63 -16.16
CA TYR A 375 -0.66 25.11 -15.29
C TYR A 375 -1.25 26.21 -14.39
N LYS A 376 -2.57 26.16 -14.21
CA LYS A 376 -3.24 27.01 -13.21
C LYS A 376 -2.65 26.72 -11.83
N GLN A 377 -2.44 27.75 -11.02
CA GLN A 377 -1.86 27.62 -9.69
C GLN A 377 -2.81 28.20 -8.64
N VAL A 378 -2.88 27.54 -7.50
CA VAL A 378 -3.62 28.03 -6.33
C VAL A 378 -2.76 27.89 -5.07
N PRO A 379 -2.83 28.84 -4.12
CA PRO A 379 -1.92 28.84 -2.97
C PRO A 379 -2.06 27.62 -2.08
N ASP A 380 -3.27 27.09 -1.90
CA ASP A 380 -3.55 25.90 -1.10
C ASP A 380 -4.85 25.22 -1.54
N PHE A 381 -5.00 23.94 -1.16
CA PHE A 381 -6.16 23.13 -1.52
C PHE A 381 -7.47 23.61 -0.88
N LYS A 382 -7.43 24.28 0.27
CA LYS A 382 -8.63 24.74 0.98
C LYS A 382 -9.30 25.87 0.19
N THR A 383 -8.48 26.77 -0.37
CA THR A 383 -8.92 27.82 -1.29
C THR A 383 -9.56 27.19 -2.53
N TRP A 384 -8.87 26.25 -3.17
CA TRP A 384 -9.40 25.58 -4.36
C TRP A 384 -10.73 24.89 -4.10
N ILE A 385 -10.86 24.11 -3.00
CA ILE A 385 -12.10 23.41 -2.65
C ILE A 385 -13.26 24.40 -2.42
N LYS A 386 -13.00 25.52 -1.73
CA LYS A 386 -14.02 26.54 -1.45
C LYS A 386 -14.51 27.27 -2.70
N GLU A 387 -13.62 27.51 -3.65
CA GLU A 387 -13.91 28.31 -4.87
C GLU A 387 -14.47 27.46 -6.02
N HIS A 388 -14.07 26.20 -6.13
CA HIS A 388 -14.40 25.35 -7.30
C HIS A 388 -15.43 24.26 -6.97
N VAL A 389 -15.36 23.61 -5.79
CA VAL A 389 -16.21 22.46 -5.50
C VAL A 389 -17.62 22.92 -5.20
N THR A 390 -18.49 22.73 -6.17
CA THR A 390 -19.94 23.01 -6.08
C THR A 390 -20.73 21.74 -5.80
N THR A 391 -22.03 21.88 -5.59
CA THR A 391 -22.95 20.71 -5.48
C THR A 391 -23.50 20.26 -6.83
N ASP A 392 -23.01 20.82 -7.94
CA ASP A 392 -23.43 20.44 -9.29
C ASP A 392 -22.91 19.03 -9.63
N ASN A 393 -23.81 18.18 -10.07
CA ASN A 393 -23.48 16.80 -10.46
C ASN A 393 -22.83 16.68 -11.87
N LYS A 394 -22.64 17.77 -12.60
CA LYS A 394 -21.94 17.76 -13.89
C LYS A 394 -20.44 17.60 -13.73
N ASN A 395 -19.88 18.21 -12.69
CA ASN A 395 -18.46 18.22 -12.43
C ASN A 395 -18.07 17.10 -11.49
N LEU A 396 -16.90 16.49 -11.77
CA LEU A 396 -16.18 15.63 -10.85
C LEU A 396 -14.85 16.29 -10.50
N TYR A 397 -14.67 16.57 -9.22
CA TYR A 397 -13.46 17.15 -8.67
C TYR A 397 -12.56 16.05 -8.15
N VAL A 398 -11.32 15.98 -8.66
CA VAL A 398 -10.35 14.93 -8.33
C VAL A 398 -9.09 15.52 -7.74
N ILE A 399 -8.72 15.11 -6.54
CA ILE A 399 -7.49 15.57 -5.86
C ILE A 399 -6.50 14.41 -5.78
N THR A 400 -5.27 14.61 -6.30
CA THR A 400 -4.29 13.54 -6.46
C THR A 400 -2.83 14.04 -6.45
N GLY A 401 -1.86 13.12 -6.59
CA GLY A 401 -0.44 13.39 -6.78
C GLY A 401 0.46 12.95 -5.61
N SER A 402 -0.07 12.80 -4.40
CA SER A 402 0.67 12.30 -3.25
C SER A 402 -0.26 11.77 -2.17
N LEU A 403 0.07 10.63 -1.57
CA LEU A 403 -0.64 10.09 -0.41
C LEU A 403 -0.60 11.06 0.78
N TYR A 404 0.51 11.74 1.00
CA TYR A 404 0.64 12.75 2.06
C TYR A 404 -0.25 13.96 1.81
N PHE A 405 -0.41 14.37 0.55
CA PHE A 405 -1.28 15.46 0.17
C PHE A 405 -2.75 15.12 0.40
N ILE A 406 -3.22 14.01 -0.16
CA ILE A 406 -4.63 13.62 -0.03
C ILE A 406 -5.02 13.29 1.41
N SER A 407 -4.07 12.87 2.26
CA SER A 407 -4.26 12.69 3.69
C SER A 407 -4.68 14.01 4.37
N GLN A 408 -3.98 15.12 4.08
CA GLN A 408 -4.31 16.45 4.62
C GLN A 408 -5.66 16.96 4.09
N VAL A 409 -5.92 16.74 2.80
CA VAL A 409 -7.22 17.07 2.19
C VAL A 409 -8.35 16.32 2.88
N ARG A 410 -8.20 15.00 3.01
CA ARG A 410 -9.19 14.13 3.67
C ARG A 410 -9.50 14.59 5.08
N LYS A 411 -8.46 14.80 5.89
CA LYS A 411 -8.61 15.27 7.26
C LYS A 411 -9.43 16.56 7.31
N TRP A 412 -9.02 17.56 6.54
CA TRP A 412 -9.68 18.86 6.54
C TRP A 412 -11.14 18.80 6.06
N VAL A 413 -11.43 18.05 4.98
CA VAL A 413 -12.81 17.95 4.45
C VAL A 413 -13.76 17.30 5.45
N LEU A 414 -13.30 16.25 6.16
CA LEU A 414 -14.12 15.55 7.14
C LEU A 414 -14.33 16.35 8.43
N GLU A 415 -13.33 17.14 8.87
CA GLU A 415 -13.48 18.09 9.99
C GLU A 415 -14.54 19.13 9.68
N GLN A 416 -14.57 19.71 8.46
CA GLN A 416 -15.61 20.67 8.04
C GLN A 416 -17.01 20.06 7.98
N ALA A 417 -17.14 18.76 7.72
CA ALA A 417 -18.43 18.08 7.70
C ALA A 417 -18.96 17.75 9.10
N SER A 418 -18.11 17.75 10.12
CA SER A 418 -18.47 17.49 11.51
C SER A 418 -18.96 18.76 12.24
N ASP A 419 -18.71 19.94 11.67
CA ASP A 419 -19.07 21.25 12.23
C ASP A 419 -20.44 21.77 11.70
N VAL A 420 -21.16 20.98 10.89
CA VAL A 420 -22.49 21.24 10.33
C VAL A 420 -23.48 20.20 10.84
#